data_a0b4f32d2cdc0442c8c4aebb1fc8ce6f
#
_entry.id   a0b4f32d2cdc0442c8c4aebb1fc8ce6f
#
_cell.length_a   1.000
_cell.length_b   1.000
_cell.length_c   1.000
_cell.angle_alpha   90.00
_cell.angle_beta   90.00
_cell.angle_gamma   90.00
#
_symmetry.space_group_name_H-M   'P 1'
#
loop_
_entity.id
_entity.type
_entity.pdbx_description
1 polymer ?
#
loop_
_entity_poly.entity_id
_entity_poly.type
_entity_poly.pdbx_seq_one_letter_code
_entity_poly.pdbx_strand_id
1 'polypeptide(L)'
;MNVEIIALIVLVAVFALSAIRNIHMGALALVAACLVGVLLVGEPLDDVLGGFPVDALLILLGITYLFGIARTVGAVDWLVDRSVRLIGNRVALIPWAMWIVGTLVACLGTSHAAFTIVPIAMSLAHKHRIHTTMMGIVMSSAIVGGALAPTSIVGITVMTVANAAEIPYNPALMF
;
A
#
# COMPACT_ATOMS: atom_id res chain seq x y z
N MET A 1 -23.73 -28.42 -4.51
CA MET A 1 -22.46 -27.89 -4.02
C MET A 1 -22.72 -26.44 -3.70
N ASN A 2 -22.48 -25.99 -2.48
CA ASN A 2 -22.88 -24.64 -2.06
C ASN A 2 -22.05 -23.61 -2.85
N VAL A 3 -22.68 -22.56 -3.34
CA VAL A 3 -22.04 -21.49 -4.13
C VAL A 3 -20.78 -20.95 -3.44
N GLU A 4 -20.82 -20.87 -2.11
CA GLU A 4 -19.70 -20.46 -1.26
C GLU A 4 -18.45 -21.36 -1.43
N ILE A 5 -18.65 -22.69 -1.52
CA ILE A 5 -17.55 -23.65 -1.70
C ILE A 5 -16.94 -23.47 -3.11
N ILE A 6 -17.77 -23.26 -4.11
CA ILE A 6 -17.31 -23.02 -5.49
C ILE A 6 -16.53 -21.70 -5.54
N ALA A 7 -17.04 -20.64 -4.93
CA ALA A 7 -16.34 -19.35 -4.85
C ALA A 7 -14.97 -19.48 -4.18
N LEU A 8 -14.90 -20.25 -3.10
CA LEU A 8 -13.63 -20.51 -2.39
C LEU A 8 -12.64 -21.29 -3.29
N ILE A 9 -13.11 -22.32 -3.99
CA ILE A 9 -12.27 -23.09 -4.92
C ILE A 9 -11.75 -22.19 -6.06
N VAL A 10 -12.62 -21.36 -6.63
CA VAL A 10 -12.24 -20.42 -7.69
C VAL A 10 -11.22 -19.40 -7.15
N LEU A 11 -11.39 -18.88 -5.93
CA LEU A 11 -10.44 -17.99 -5.30
C LEU A 11 -9.04 -18.65 -5.18
N VAL A 12 -8.99 -19.87 -4.65
CA VAL A 12 -7.72 -20.63 -4.53
C VAL A 12 -7.11 -20.89 -5.91
N ALA A 13 -7.94 -21.22 -6.91
CA ALA A 13 -7.47 -21.45 -8.29
C ALA A 13 -6.90 -20.15 -8.90
N VAL A 14 -7.49 -18.99 -8.66
CA VAL A 14 -6.98 -17.68 -9.10
C VAL A 14 -5.60 -17.41 -8.50
N PHE A 15 -5.43 -17.65 -7.20
CA PHE A 15 -4.12 -17.50 -6.55
C PHE A 15 -3.08 -18.44 -7.14
N ALA A 16 -3.41 -19.72 -7.27
CA ALA A 16 -2.50 -20.73 -7.83
C ALA A 16 -2.12 -20.40 -9.28
N LEU A 17 -3.09 -20.05 -10.12
CA LEU A 17 -2.85 -19.73 -11.52
C LEU A 17 -2.03 -18.44 -11.68
N SER A 18 -2.30 -17.42 -10.88
CA SER A 18 -1.53 -16.18 -10.87
C SER A 18 -0.06 -16.45 -10.52
N ALA A 19 0.19 -17.29 -9.50
CA ALA A 19 1.53 -17.64 -9.07
C ALA A 19 2.30 -18.47 -10.11
N ILE A 20 1.63 -19.45 -10.77
CA ILE A 20 2.28 -20.35 -11.74
C ILE A 20 2.53 -19.67 -13.08
N ARG A 21 1.59 -18.83 -13.53
CA ARG A 21 1.62 -18.24 -14.88
C ARG A 21 2.09 -16.79 -14.94
N ASN A 22 2.46 -16.17 -13.81
CA ASN A 22 2.83 -14.75 -13.71
C ASN A 22 1.76 -13.81 -14.33
N ILE A 23 0.48 -14.17 -14.22
CA ILE A 23 -0.63 -13.35 -14.68
C ILE A 23 -0.98 -12.36 -13.57
N HIS A 24 -1.37 -11.14 -13.95
CA HIS A 24 -1.78 -10.12 -12.99
C HIS A 24 -3.00 -10.59 -12.20
N MET A 25 -2.80 -10.80 -10.89
CA MET A 25 -3.77 -11.40 -9.98
C MET A 25 -5.11 -10.63 -9.96
N GLY A 26 -5.05 -9.29 -9.96
CA GLY A 26 -6.26 -8.47 -9.94
C GLY A 26 -7.12 -8.62 -11.19
N ALA A 27 -6.51 -8.70 -12.37
CA ALA A 27 -7.24 -8.93 -13.62
C ALA A 27 -7.89 -10.31 -13.64
N LEU A 28 -7.16 -11.34 -13.19
CA LEU A 28 -7.68 -12.70 -13.11
C LEU A 28 -8.82 -12.82 -12.10
N ALA A 29 -8.67 -12.16 -10.94
CA ALA A 29 -9.71 -12.12 -9.91
C ALA A 29 -10.99 -11.43 -10.38
N LEU A 30 -10.89 -10.32 -11.13
CA LEU A 30 -12.03 -9.63 -11.68
C LEU A 30 -12.82 -10.50 -12.68
N VAL A 31 -12.11 -11.16 -13.60
CA VAL A 31 -12.72 -12.09 -14.55
C VAL A 31 -13.39 -13.25 -13.82
N ALA A 32 -12.72 -13.82 -12.81
CA ALA A 32 -13.29 -14.91 -12.02
C ALA A 32 -14.54 -14.48 -11.24
N ALA A 33 -14.53 -13.28 -10.65
CA ALA A 33 -15.70 -12.73 -9.96
C ALA A 33 -16.89 -12.54 -10.91
N CYS A 34 -16.66 -11.99 -12.11
CA CYS A 34 -17.73 -11.87 -13.11
C CYS A 34 -18.26 -13.24 -13.56
N LEU A 35 -17.40 -14.22 -13.77
CA LEU A 35 -17.83 -15.57 -14.16
C LEU A 35 -18.65 -16.25 -13.04
N VAL A 36 -18.22 -16.16 -11.81
CA VAL A 36 -18.94 -16.74 -10.66
C VAL A 36 -20.26 -16.01 -10.43
N GLY A 37 -20.26 -14.67 -10.40
CA GLY A 37 -21.45 -13.88 -10.16
C GLY A 37 -22.53 -14.11 -11.23
N VAL A 38 -22.15 -14.01 -12.51
CA VAL A 38 -23.12 -14.12 -13.61
C VAL A 38 -23.53 -15.57 -13.88
N LEU A 39 -22.57 -16.53 -13.94
CA LEU A 39 -22.87 -17.89 -14.37
C LEU A 39 -23.33 -18.83 -13.25
N LEU A 40 -22.87 -18.62 -12.02
CA LEU A 40 -23.18 -19.50 -10.90
C LEU A 40 -24.22 -18.91 -9.95
N VAL A 41 -24.17 -17.61 -9.69
CA VAL A 41 -25.15 -16.93 -8.84
C VAL A 41 -26.34 -16.46 -9.66
N GLY A 42 -26.13 -16.15 -10.94
CA GLY A 42 -27.18 -15.67 -11.85
C GLY A 42 -27.50 -14.19 -11.67
N GLU A 43 -26.56 -13.43 -11.07
CA GLU A 43 -26.70 -11.98 -10.92
C GLU A 43 -26.48 -11.26 -12.26
N PRO A 44 -27.21 -10.17 -12.51
CA PRO A 44 -26.92 -9.30 -13.64
C PRO A 44 -25.48 -8.78 -13.59
N LEU A 45 -24.84 -8.63 -14.74
CA LEU A 45 -23.45 -8.14 -14.80
C LEU A 45 -23.29 -6.78 -14.14
N ASP A 46 -24.30 -5.92 -14.24
CA ASP A 46 -24.28 -4.58 -13.64
C ASP A 46 -24.25 -4.64 -12.11
N ASP A 47 -24.90 -5.60 -11.49
CA ASP A 47 -24.91 -5.80 -10.03
C ASP A 47 -23.54 -6.35 -9.57
N VAL A 48 -22.96 -7.30 -10.31
CA VAL A 48 -21.62 -7.83 -10.04
C VAL A 48 -20.56 -6.73 -10.16
N LEU A 49 -20.65 -5.88 -11.18
CA LEU A 49 -19.75 -4.73 -11.38
C LEU A 49 -20.01 -3.62 -10.35
N GLY A 50 -21.26 -3.43 -9.93
CA GLY A 50 -21.64 -2.49 -8.87
C GLY A 50 -21.04 -2.81 -7.51
N GLY A 51 -20.72 -4.08 -7.25
CA GLY A 51 -19.96 -4.51 -6.07
C GLY A 51 -18.47 -4.12 -6.11
N PHE A 52 -17.96 -3.65 -7.24
CA PHE A 52 -16.58 -3.22 -7.35
C PHE A 52 -16.41 -1.81 -6.76
N PRO A 53 -15.48 -1.59 -5.82
CA PRO A 53 -15.30 -0.31 -5.13
C PRO A 53 -14.61 0.73 -6.04
N VAL A 54 -15.34 1.27 -7.03
CA VAL A 54 -14.82 2.23 -8.01
C VAL A 54 -14.27 3.48 -7.36
N ASP A 55 -14.92 3.98 -6.30
CA ASP A 55 -14.47 5.17 -5.57
C ASP A 55 -13.10 4.95 -4.93
N ALA A 56 -12.89 3.78 -4.30
CA ALA A 56 -11.58 3.43 -3.75
C ALA A 56 -10.52 3.35 -4.86
N LEU A 57 -10.85 2.75 -6.01
CA LEU A 57 -9.94 2.68 -7.17
C LEU A 57 -9.55 4.07 -7.67
N LEU A 58 -10.51 4.99 -7.81
CA LEU A 58 -10.24 6.35 -8.28
C LEU A 58 -9.35 7.12 -7.31
N ILE A 59 -9.59 7.00 -6.00
CA ILE A 59 -8.75 7.61 -4.98
C ILE A 59 -7.34 7.04 -5.05
N LEU A 60 -7.19 5.72 -5.13
CA LEU A 60 -5.90 5.05 -5.22
C LEU A 60 -5.13 5.46 -6.48
N LEU A 61 -5.81 5.55 -7.61
CA LEU A 61 -5.21 5.98 -8.87
C LEU A 61 -4.72 7.43 -8.77
N GLY A 62 -5.54 8.33 -8.21
CA GLY A 62 -5.19 9.74 -8.01
C GLY A 62 -3.97 9.93 -7.11
N ILE A 63 -3.94 9.24 -5.97
CA ILE A 63 -2.82 9.27 -5.03
C ILE A 63 -1.55 8.70 -5.67
N THR A 64 -1.65 7.55 -6.34
CA THR A 64 -0.51 6.91 -7.00
C THR A 64 0.06 7.81 -8.10
N TYR A 65 -0.81 8.46 -8.87
CA TYR A 65 -0.40 9.38 -9.92
C TYR A 65 0.29 10.63 -9.37
N LEU A 66 -0.31 11.27 -8.36
CA LEU A 66 0.28 12.43 -7.68
C LEU A 66 1.67 12.11 -7.12
N PHE A 67 1.79 10.96 -6.47
CA PHE A 67 3.07 10.55 -5.90
C PHE A 67 4.09 10.16 -6.97
N GLY A 68 3.64 9.57 -8.08
CA GLY A 68 4.49 9.33 -9.25
C GLY A 68 5.11 10.63 -9.76
N ILE A 69 4.32 11.70 -9.86
CA ILE A 69 4.83 13.04 -10.22
C ILE A 69 5.82 13.56 -9.16
N ALA A 70 5.45 13.49 -7.88
CA ALA A 70 6.31 13.98 -6.79
C ALA A 70 7.69 13.29 -6.80
N ARG A 71 7.72 12.01 -7.14
CA ARG A 71 8.96 11.23 -7.29
C ARG A 71 9.77 11.66 -8.51
N THR A 72 9.11 11.83 -9.67
CA THR A 72 9.81 12.21 -10.91
C THR A 72 10.39 13.61 -10.87
N VAL A 73 9.76 14.54 -10.16
CA VAL A 73 10.28 15.91 -9.95
C VAL A 73 11.32 16.00 -8.83
N GLY A 74 11.65 14.88 -8.18
CA GLY A 74 12.68 14.85 -7.12
C GLY A 74 12.22 15.40 -5.77
N ALA A 75 10.92 15.62 -5.55
CA ALA A 75 10.42 16.16 -4.28
C ALA A 75 10.72 15.25 -3.09
N VAL A 76 10.72 13.94 -3.31
CA VAL A 76 11.07 12.95 -2.27
C VAL A 76 12.54 13.05 -1.90
N ASP A 77 13.42 13.13 -2.89
CA ASP A 77 14.87 13.26 -2.67
C ASP A 77 15.20 14.59 -1.96
N TRP A 78 14.54 15.67 -2.38
CA TRP A 78 14.65 16.98 -1.73
C TRP A 78 14.23 16.91 -0.24
N LEU A 79 13.13 16.21 0.07
CA LEU A 79 12.64 16.05 1.44
C LEU A 79 13.65 15.30 2.31
N VAL A 80 14.24 14.23 1.79
CA VAL A 80 15.28 13.45 2.47
C VAL A 80 16.52 14.30 2.69
N ASP A 81 17.02 14.96 1.67
CA ASP A 81 18.20 15.84 1.77
C ASP A 81 17.99 16.97 2.76
N ARG A 82 16.82 17.59 2.74
CA ARG A 82 16.48 18.67 3.68
C ARG A 82 16.44 18.17 5.11
N SER A 83 15.85 17.00 5.35
CA SER A 83 15.76 16.37 6.67
C SER A 83 17.16 16.04 7.22
N VAL A 84 18.04 15.50 6.40
CA VAL A 84 19.42 15.17 6.79
C VAL A 84 20.24 16.44 7.09
N ARG A 85 20.07 17.50 6.31
CA ARG A 85 20.76 18.79 6.55
C ARG A 85 20.32 19.44 7.87
N LEU A 86 19.07 19.30 8.28
CA LEU A 86 18.58 19.82 9.55
C LEU A 86 19.19 19.13 10.77
N ILE A 87 19.59 17.87 10.62
CA ILE A 87 20.24 17.10 11.68
C ILE A 87 21.69 17.53 11.91
N GLY A 88 22.36 18.05 10.87
CA GLY A 88 23.78 18.45 10.93
C GLY A 88 24.69 17.26 11.28
N ASN A 89 25.61 17.48 12.25
CA ASN A 89 26.59 16.47 12.64
C ASN A 89 26.12 15.43 13.66
N ARG A 90 24.81 15.42 14.03
CA ARG A 90 24.27 14.48 15.04
C ARG A 90 23.85 13.18 14.38
N VAL A 91 24.81 12.31 14.09
CA VAL A 91 24.60 11.02 13.41
C VAL A 91 23.51 10.15 14.09
N ALA A 92 23.39 10.22 15.43
CA ALA A 92 22.39 9.48 16.19
C ALA A 92 20.92 9.88 15.85
N LEU A 93 20.70 11.05 15.29
CA LEU A 93 19.37 11.53 14.89
C LEU A 93 18.98 11.12 13.46
N ILE A 94 19.91 10.61 12.67
CA ILE A 94 19.64 10.18 11.29
C ILE A 94 18.53 9.10 11.22
N PRO A 95 18.54 8.03 12.05
CA PRO A 95 17.46 7.05 12.04
C PRO A 95 16.10 7.66 12.36
N TRP A 96 16.02 8.57 13.30
CA TRP A 96 14.78 9.26 13.66
C TRP A 96 14.23 10.13 12.53
N ALA A 97 15.10 10.88 11.85
CA ALA A 97 14.69 11.68 10.71
C ALA A 97 14.22 10.78 9.55
N MET A 98 14.93 9.69 9.29
CA MET A 98 14.53 8.75 8.26
C MET A 98 13.21 8.06 8.62
N TRP A 99 12.96 7.80 9.91
CA TRP A 99 11.69 7.29 10.39
C TRP A 99 10.56 8.27 10.09
N ILE A 100 10.72 9.55 10.45
CA ILE A 100 9.71 10.59 10.18
C ILE A 100 9.46 10.74 8.67
N VAL A 101 10.51 10.85 7.88
CA VAL A 101 10.39 10.99 6.42
C VAL A 101 9.74 9.75 5.80
N GLY A 102 10.16 8.56 6.24
CA GLY A 102 9.58 7.29 5.78
C GLY A 102 8.10 7.19 6.09
N THR A 103 7.69 7.56 7.31
CA THR A 103 6.30 7.58 7.73
C THR A 103 5.49 8.59 6.91
N LEU A 104 5.98 9.83 6.75
CA LEU A 104 5.29 10.86 5.95
C LEU A 104 5.09 10.42 4.50
N VAL A 105 6.12 9.84 3.89
CA VAL A 105 6.01 9.34 2.51
C VAL A 105 5.08 8.14 2.41
N ALA A 106 5.06 7.26 3.39
CA ALA A 106 4.13 6.14 3.44
C ALA A 106 2.67 6.60 3.64
N CYS A 107 2.44 7.63 4.47
CA CYS A 107 1.13 8.27 4.65
C CYS A 107 0.56 8.87 3.35
N LEU A 108 1.42 9.33 2.44
CA LEU A 108 1.02 9.85 1.13
C LEU A 108 0.53 8.76 0.16
N GLY A 109 0.42 7.54 0.60
CA GLY A 109 -0.37 6.51 -0.06
C GLY A 109 0.38 5.59 -1.02
N THR A 110 1.70 5.48 -0.93
CA THR A 110 2.40 4.59 -1.85
C THR A 110 2.86 3.30 -1.21
N SER A 111 2.31 2.17 -1.67
CA SER A 111 2.89 0.85 -1.41
C SER A 111 4.35 0.75 -1.89
N HIS A 112 4.74 1.63 -2.79
CA HIS A 112 6.07 1.69 -3.39
C HIS A 112 7.04 2.62 -2.65
N ALA A 113 6.62 3.30 -1.57
CA ALA A 113 7.47 4.15 -0.75
C ALA A 113 8.73 3.41 -0.28
N ALA A 114 8.57 2.14 0.08
CA ALA A 114 9.68 1.28 0.48
C ALA A 114 10.79 1.20 -0.59
N PHE A 115 10.42 1.00 -1.85
CA PHE A 115 11.40 0.85 -2.94
C PHE A 115 12.19 2.13 -3.22
N THR A 116 11.66 3.28 -2.81
CA THR A 116 12.34 4.57 -3.01
C THR A 116 13.17 4.96 -1.79
N ILE A 117 12.57 4.90 -0.58
CA ILE A 117 13.19 5.47 0.62
C ILE A 117 14.15 4.49 1.28
N VAL A 118 13.89 3.19 1.25
CA VAL A 118 14.77 2.20 1.89
C VAL A 118 16.19 2.22 1.29
N PRO A 119 16.39 2.22 -0.04
CA PRO A 119 17.73 2.33 -0.60
C PRO A 119 18.46 3.60 -0.18
N ILE A 120 17.76 4.74 -0.09
CA ILE A 120 18.33 6.02 0.36
C ILE A 120 18.75 5.92 1.83
N ALA A 121 17.87 5.38 2.68
CA ALA A 121 18.16 5.17 4.10
C ALA A 121 19.35 4.24 4.32
N MET A 122 19.45 3.15 3.54
CA MET A 122 20.56 2.21 3.61
C MET A 122 21.88 2.85 3.14
N SER A 123 21.85 3.62 2.06
CA SER A 123 23.02 4.39 1.60
C SER A 123 23.51 5.38 2.67
N LEU A 124 22.55 6.06 3.31
CA LEU A 124 22.85 7.01 4.40
C LEU A 124 23.42 6.30 5.64
N ALA A 125 22.86 5.15 6.00
CA ALA A 125 23.36 4.32 7.09
C ALA A 125 24.80 3.88 6.83
N HIS A 126 25.10 3.43 5.61
CA HIS A 126 26.46 3.04 5.22
C HIS A 126 27.43 4.22 5.29
N LYS A 127 27.06 5.37 4.73
CA LYS A 127 27.87 6.59 4.73
C LYS A 127 28.23 7.07 6.14
N HIS A 128 27.30 6.97 7.09
CA HIS A 128 27.47 7.44 8.47
C HIS A 128 27.85 6.33 9.45
N ARG A 129 28.19 5.13 8.97
CA ARG A 129 28.55 3.95 9.77
C ARG A 129 27.48 3.56 10.81
N ILE A 130 26.22 3.76 10.47
CA ILE A 130 25.08 3.30 11.25
C ILE A 130 24.83 1.84 10.92
N HIS A 131 24.47 1.04 11.91
CA HIS A 131 24.20 -0.38 11.72
C HIS A 131 23.02 -0.55 10.75
N THR A 132 23.23 -1.25 9.62
CA THR A 132 22.23 -1.39 8.55
C THR A 132 20.97 -2.12 9.00
N THR A 133 21.12 -3.13 9.88
CA THR A 133 19.95 -3.85 10.46
C THR A 133 19.07 -2.93 11.27
N MET A 134 19.68 -2.02 12.08
CA MET A 134 18.93 -1.03 12.85
C MET A 134 18.15 -0.10 11.91
N MET A 135 18.81 0.41 10.87
CA MET A 135 18.14 1.26 9.89
C MET A 135 17.02 0.51 9.17
N GLY A 136 17.20 -0.77 8.84
CA GLY A 136 16.18 -1.61 8.24
C GLY A 136 14.93 -1.75 9.12
N ILE A 137 15.12 -2.00 10.41
CA ILE A 137 14.00 -2.09 11.38
C ILE A 137 13.27 -0.75 11.49
N VAL A 138 14.02 0.35 11.59
CA VAL A 138 13.47 1.71 11.65
C VAL A 138 12.63 2.02 10.40
N MET A 139 13.14 1.70 9.22
CA MET A 139 12.43 1.93 7.97
C MET A 139 11.21 1.02 7.82
N SER A 140 11.32 -0.22 8.22
CA SER A 140 10.19 -1.16 8.22
C SER A 140 9.04 -0.66 9.11
N SER A 141 9.36 -0.23 10.34
CA SER A 141 8.35 0.33 11.26
C SER A 141 7.74 1.63 10.73
N ALA A 142 8.54 2.51 10.12
CA ALA A 142 8.07 3.76 9.52
C ALA A 142 7.08 3.51 8.38
N ILE A 143 7.40 2.58 7.49
CA ILE A 143 6.57 2.26 6.33
C ILE A 143 5.27 1.58 6.76
N VAL A 144 5.33 0.62 7.71
CA VAL A 144 4.13 -0.06 8.22
C VAL A 144 3.23 0.92 8.97
N GLY A 145 3.80 1.78 9.84
CA GLY A 145 3.04 2.82 10.53
C GLY A 145 2.35 3.77 9.54
N GLY A 146 3.09 4.32 8.58
CA GLY A 146 2.53 5.22 7.58
C GLY A 146 1.52 4.54 6.63
N ALA A 147 1.68 3.23 6.37
CA ALA A 147 0.74 2.49 5.53
C ALA A 147 -0.67 2.35 6.14
N LEU A 148 -0.82 2.51 7.45
CA LEU A 148 -2.11 2.47 8.14
C LEU A 148 -2.78 3.85 8.22
N ALA A 149 -2.11 4.91 7.76
CA ALA A 149 -2.70 6.25 7.74
C ALA A 149 -3.98 6.29 6.90
N PRO A 150 -4.98 7.11 7.29
CA PRO A 150 -6.26 7.22 6.57
C PRO A 150 -6.11 7.67 5.11
N THR A 151 -5.00 8.28 4.77
CA THR A 151 -4.65 8.74 3.42
C THR A 151 -3.90 7.70 2.59
N SER A 152 -3.50 6.59 3.20
CA SER A 152 -2.77 5.51 2.53
C SER A 152 -3.72 4.54 1.82
N ILE A 153 -3.16 3.77 0.87
CA ILE A 153 -3.90 2.72 0.16
C ILE A 153 -4.50 1.70 1.15
N VAL A 154 -3.71 1.24 2.12
CA VAL A 154 -4.16 0.25 3.10
C VAL A 154 -5.22 0.84 4.02
N GLY A 155 -5.01 2.07 4.54
CA GLY A 155 -5.97 2.76 5.38
C GLY A 155 -7.32 2.99 4.69
N ILE A 156 -7.31 3.42 3.43
CA ILE A 156 -8.53 3.61 2.62
C ILE A 156 -9.24 2.26 2.40
N THR A 157 -8.50 1.20 2.09
CA THR A 157 -9.08 -0.14 1.91
C THR A 157 -9.75 -0.63 3.20
N VAL A 158 -9.08 -0.50 4.35
CA VAL A 158 -9.64 -0.87 5.65
C VAL A 158 -10.90 -0.05 5.95
N MET A 159 -10.88 1.26 5.70
CA MET A 159 -12.05 2.13 5.90
C MET A 159 -13.22 1.72 5.00
N THR A 160 -12.97 1.41 3.75
CA THR A 160 -14.00 0.97 2.80
C THR A 160 -14.65 -0.35 3.24
N VAL A 161 -13.84 -1.33 3.65
CA VAL A 161 -14.33 -2.63 4.13
C VAL A 161 -15.09 -2.48 5.44
N ALA A 162 -14.59 -1.68 6.38
CA ALA A 162 -15.26 -1.43 7.66
C ALA A 162 -16.63 -0.76 7.46
N ASN A 163 -16.71 0.23 6.57
CA ASN A 163 -17.97 0.89 6.23
C ASN A 163 -18.96 -0.08 5.55
N ALA A 164 -18.49 -0.92 4.65
CA ALA A 164 -19.32 -1.93 3.98
C ALA A 164 -19.85 -3.01 4.95
N ALA A 165 -19.10 -3.28 6.02
CA ALA A 165 -19.48 -4.22 7.07
C ALA A 165 -20.24 -3.57 8.25
N GLU A 166 -20.57 -2.28 8.15
CA GLU A 166 -21.22 -1.48 9.22
C GLU A 166 -20.48 -1.53 10.56
N ILE A 167 -19.16 -1.73 10.52
CA ILE A 167 -18.30 -1.76 11.71
C ILE A 167 -17.93 -0.31 12.07
N PRO A 168 -18.12 0.13 13.34
CA PRO A 168 -17.69 1.45 13.77
C PRO A 168 -16.16 1.56 13.63
N TYR A 169 -15.72 2.43 12.74
CA TYR A 169 -14.32 2.63 12.41
C TYR A 169 -13.87 4.04 12.76
N ASN A 170 -12.82 4.15 13.55
CA ASN A 170 -12.19 5.44 13.84
C ASN A 170 -10.78 5.48 13.21
N PRO A 171 -10.59 6.25 12.12
CA PRO A 171 -9.31 6.30 11.41
C PRO A 171 -8.13 6.75 12.30
N ALA A 172 -8.40 7.61 13.30
CA ALA A 172 -7.36 8.13 14.18
C ALA A 172 -6.83 7.12 15.20
N LEU A 173 -7.56 6.03 15.44
CA LEU A 173 -7.11 4.97 16.37
C LEU A 173 -6.27 3.90 15.69
N MET A 174 -6.25 3.85 14.36
CA MET A 174 -5.48 2.87 13.58
C MET A 174 -4.10 3.40 13.18
N PHE A 175 -3.92 4.71 13.20
CA PHE A 175 -2.66 5.40 12.93
C PHE A 175 -1.96 5.80 14.23
#